data_9f517416bbc619c76f89c96cfdc3d19f
#
_entry.id   9f517416bbc619c76f89c96cfdc3d19f
#
_cell.length_a   1.000
_cell.length_b   1.000
_cell.length_c   1.000
_cell.angle_alpha   90.00
_cell.angle_beta   90.00
_cell.angle_gamma   90.00
#
_symmetry.space_group_name_H-M   'P 1'
#
loop_
_entity.id
_entity.type
_entity.pdbx_description
1 polymer ?
#
loop_
_entity_poly.entity_id
_entity_poly.type
_entity_poly.pdbx_seq_one_letter_code
_entity_poly.pdbx_strand_id
1 'polypeptide(L)'
;LSGILSQIALYSVNLNIAQGRANQAVSVDLYHLVVSGRNNPLTIITVAFVILVMIALLYWFFGTETGFTIRATGCNENMSRAQGINTSVAKVVALAFSNGIVGFAGGMLAQYQGNFDVNMGRGAIVIGLASVIIGEVIGEALFGKRLNFSARLAFVAIGSIIYYIVIQFVLWLGLPTINMKMFSAMVVAIFLAVPYMRGRAKNSYRKAAKN
;
A
#
# COMPACT_ATOMS: atom_id res chain seq x y z
N LEU A 1 -18.15 -7.83 4.15
CA LEU A 1 -19.16 -7.09 4.92
C LEU A 1 -18.56 -6.42 6.16
N SER A 2 -17.78 -7.14 7.02
CA SER A 2 -17.22 -6.57 8.25
C SER A 2 -16.32 -5.33 7.99
N GLY A 3 -15.51 -5.33 6.94
CA GLY A 3 -14.66 -4.20 6.58
C GLY A 3 -15.44 -2.94 6.20
N ILE A 4 -16.57 -3.09 5.51
CA ILE A 4 -17.44 -1.96 5.14
C ILE A 4 -18.11 -1.40 6.40
N LEU A 5 -18.61 -2.25 7.28
CA LEU A 5 -19.22 -1.83 8.54
C LEU A 5 -18.20 -1.12 9.45
N SER A 6 -16.98 -1.65 9.55
CA SER A 6 -15.89 -1.01 10.30
C SER A 6 -15.53 0.34 9.73
N GLN A 7 -15.49 0.50 8.41
CA GLN A 7 -15.20 1.78 7.76
C GLN A 7 -16.26 2.83 8.07
N ILE A 8 -17.56 2.46 8.04
CA ILE A 8 -18.66 3.38 8.38
C ILE A 8 -18.61 3.75 9.86
N ALA A 9 -18.38 2.80 10.75
CA ALA A 9 -18.26 3.04 12.18
C ALA A 9 -17.08 3.97 12.50
N LEU A 10 -15.91 3.69 11.94
CA LEU A 10 -14.69 4.50 12.13
C LEU A 10 -14.85 5.92 11.58
N TYR A 11 -15.61 6.11 10.50
CA TYR A 11 -15.90 7.45 9.99
C TYR A 11 -16.59 8.31 11.05
N SER A 12 -17.62 7.76 11.73
CA SER A 12 -18.33 8.47 12.79
C SER A 12 -17.44 8.73 14.00
N VAL A 13 -16.59 7.77 14.38
CA VAL A 13 -15.62 7.93 15.47
C VAL A 13 -14.61 9.03 15.15
N ASN A 14 -14.04 9.01 13.94
CA ASN A 14 -13.09 10.03 13.49
C ASN A 14 -13.71 11.43 13.47
N LEU A 15 -14.97 11.54 13.02
CA LEU A 15 -15.68 12.81 12.99
C LEU A 15 -15.93 13.35 14.41
N ASN A 16 -16.26 12.49 15.37
CA ASN A 16 -16.41 12.87 16.78
C ASN A 16 -15.08 13.34 17.39
N ILE A 17 -13.97 12.64 17.12
CA ILE A 17 -12.62 13.05 17.57
C ILE A 17 -12.24 14.40 16.96
N ALA A 18 -12.58 14.63 15.70
CA ALA A 18 -12.35 15.88 14.98
C ALA A 18 -13.36 16.99 15.32
N GLN A 19 -14.15 16.83 16.39
CA GLN A 19 -15.16 17.84 16.86
C GLN A 19 -16.17 18.23 15.77
N GLY A 20 -16.59 17.29 14.94
CA GLY A 20 -17.53 17.50 13.83
C GLY A 20 -16.93 18.16 12.59
N ARG A 21 -15.63 18.45 12.58
CA ARG A 21 -14.95 19.05 11.42
C ARG A 21 -14.35 17.96 10.55
N ALA A 22 -14.81 17.86 9.31
CA ALA A 22 -14.29 16.88 8.36
C ALA A 22 -12.84 17.17 7.92
N ASN A 23 -12.43 18.44 7.97
CA ASN A 23 -11.09 18.90 7.65
C ASN A 23 -10.57 19.80 8.79
N GLN A 24 -9.36 19.53 9.26
CA GLN A 24 -8.72 20.28 10.33
C GLN A 24 -7.26 20.55 10.00
N ALA A 25 -6.86 21.83 10.06
CA ALA A 25 -5.47 22.22 9.84
C ALA A 25 -4.57 21.72 10.99
N VAL A 26 -3.42 21.17 10.65
CA VAL A 26 -2.35 20.83 11.59
C VAL A 26 -1.40 22.02 11.63
N SER A 27 -1.40 22.76 12.75
CA SER A 27 -0.54 23.94 12.92
C SER A 27 0.92 23.54 12.96
N VAL A 28 1.66 23.97 11.94
CA VAL A 28 3.12 23.75 11.82
C VAL A 28 3.90 24.48 12.92
N ASP A 29 3.34 25.58 13.44
CA ASP A 29 3.99 26.42 14.44
C ASP A 29 3.81 25.91 15.89
N LEU A 30 2.80 25.07 16.13
CA LEU A 30 2.49 24.50 17.45
C LEU A 30 3.15 23.15 17.70
N TYR A 31 3.48 22.40 16.68
CA TYR A 31 4.01 21.05 16.78
C TYR A 31 5.30 20.88 15.97
N HIS A 32 6.31 20.25 16.57
CA HIS A 32 7.48 19.79 15.83
C HIS A 32 7.08 18.66 14.89
N LEU A 33 6.80 18.98 13.63
CA LEU A 33 6.43 17.99 12.62
C LEU A 33 7.69 17.23 12.16
N VAL A 34 7.59 15.92 12.16
CA VAL A 34 8.66 15.03 11.65
C VAL A 34 8.78 15.17 10.13
N VAL A 35 7.64 15.36 9.45
CA VAL A 35 7.55 15.51 8.00
C VAL A 35 6.74 16.77 7.69
N SER A 36 7.39 17.78 7.12
CA SER A 36 6.73 19.02 6.71
C SER A 36 6.77 19.16 5.19
N GLY A 37 5.63 19.44 4.56
CA GLY A 37 5.52 19.66 3.11
C GLY A 37 6.15 20.98 2.62
N ARG A 38 6.70 21.78 3.52
CA ARG A 38 7.31 23.08 3.22
C ARG A 38 8.72 22.87 2.66
N ASN A 39 8.85 22.63 1.35
CA ASN A 39 10.04 22.65 0.46
C ASN A 39 11.42 22.46 1.13
N ASN A 40 11.55 21.53 2.05
CA ASN A 40 12.77 21.25 2.73
C ASN A 40 13.36 19.95 2.14
N PRO A 41 14.54 19.94 1.51
CA PRO A 41 15.16 18.70 1.01
C PRO A 41 15.36 17.67 2.13
N LEU A 42 15.44 18.11 3.38
CA LEU A 42 15.46 17.24 4.56
C LEU A 42 14.21 16.37 4.68
N THR A 43 13.05 16.84 4.23
CA THR A 43 11.79 16.05 4.27
C THR A 43 11.89 14.78 3.45
N ILE A 44 12.50 14.86 2.26
CA ILE A 44 12.69 13.70 1.38
C ILE A 44 13.61 12.68 2.05
N ILE A 45 14.69 13.13 2.66
CA ILE A 45 15.64 12.28 3.38
C ILE A 45 14.95 11.61 4.58
N THR A 46 14.16 12.38 5.34
CA THR A 46 13.42 11.85 6.50
C THR A 46 12.42 10.78 6.07
N VAL A 47 11.64 11.02 5.00
CA VAL A 47 10.68 10.04 4.48
C VAL A 47 11.39 8.80 3.95
N ALA A 48 12.49 8.96 3.21
CA ALA A 48 13.30 7.85 2.72
C ALA A 48 13.85 7.00 3.88
N PHE A 49 14.35 7.65 4.95
CA PHE A 49 14.82 6.98 6.15
C PHE A 49 13.69 6.19 6.84
N VAL A 50 12.49 6.79 6.98
CA VAL A 50 11.33 6.11 7.58
C VAL A 50 10.93 4.89 6.75
N ILE A 51 10.90 5.00 5.42
CA ILE A 51 10.59 3.86 4.53
C ILE A 51 11.63 2.74 4.74
N LEU A 52 12.91 3.08 4.83
CA LEU A 52 13.99 2.11 5.05
C LEU A 52 13.84 1.40 6.40
N VAL A 53 13.56 2.16 7.46
CA VAL A 53 13.28 1.60 8.80
C VAL A 53 12.05 0.69 8.77
N MET A 54 10.98 1.09 8.07
CA MET A 54 9.77 0.27 7.94
C MET A 54 10.04 -1.04 7.18
N ILE A 55 10.83 -1.00 6.10
CA ILE A 55 11.24 -2.21 5.37
C ILE A 55 12.05 -3.13 6.29
N ALA A 56 13.00 -2.60 7.05
CA ALA A 56 13.80 -3.37 7.99
C ALA A 56 12.96 -4.00 9.10
N LEU A 57 12.01 -3.23 9.65
CA LEU A 57 11.09 -3.68 10.70
C LEU A 57 10.16 -4.79 10.17
N LEU A 58 9.61 -4.63 8.97
CA LEU A 58 8.79 -5.65 8.33
C LEU A 58 9.61 -6.91 8.05
N TYR A 59 10.83 -6.76 7.55
CA TYR A 59 11.72 -7.88 7.30
C TYR A 59 12.01 -8.67 8.57
N TRP A 60 12.34 -7.96 9.66
CA TRP A 60 12.56 -8.56 10.97
C TRP A 60 11.29 -9.24 11.49
N PHE A 61 10.14 -8.56 11.47
CA PHE A 61 8.86 -9.12 11.94
C PHE A 61 8.47 -10.40 11.20
N PHE A 62 8.55 -10.40 9.88
CA PHE A 62 8.24 -11.57 9.07
C PHE A 62 9.29 -12.69 9.15
N GLY A 63 10.43 -12.44 9.78
CA GLY A 63 11.42 -13.43 10.19
C GLY A 63 11.14 -14.08 11.53
N THR A 64 10.19 -13.58 12.33
CA THR A 64 9.77 -14.19 13.60
C THR A 64 8.81 -15.36 13.39
N GLU A 65 8.60 -16.19 14.42
CA GLU A 65 7.65 -17.30 14.39
C GLU A 65 6.22 -16.83 14.03
N THR A 66 5.79 -15.69 14.60
CA THR A 66 4.50 -15.09 14.28
C THR A 66 4.41 -14.69 12.81
N GLY A 67 5.47 -14.09 12.28
CA GLY A 67 5.54 -13.72 10.87
C GLY A 67 5.52 -14.94 9.95
N PHE A 68 6.23 -16.01 10.28
CA PHE A 68 6.15 -17.28 9.53
C PHE A 68 4.76 -17.88 9.57
N THR A 69 4.10 -17.87 10.74
CA THR A 69 2.73 -18.35 10.91
C THR A 69 1.74 -17.61 10.02
N ILE A 70 1.85 -16.27 9.96
CA ILE A 70 1.03 -15.43 9.08
C ILE A 70 1.27 -15.77 7.61
N ARG A 71 2.53 -15.90 7.18
CA ARG A 71 2.89 -16.24 5.81
C ARG A 71 2.41 -17.64 5.41
N ALA A 72 2.59 -18.63 6.28
CA ALA A 72 2.11 -20.00 6.07
C ALA A 72 0.59 -20.03 5.90
N THR A 73 -0.14 -19.32 6.77
CA THR A 73 -1.61 -19.20 6.73
C THR A 73 -2.05 -18.53 5.41
N GLY A 74 -1.32 -17.52 4.93
CA GLY A 74 -1.60 -16.87 3.66
C GLY A 74 -1.35 -17.75 2.44
N CYS A 75 -0.39 -18.67 2.51
CA CYS A 75 -0.10 -19.61 1.41
C CYS A 75 -1.11 -20.75 1.33
N ASN A 76 -1.42 -21.40 2.47
CA ASN A 76 -2.37 -22.50 2.54
C ASN A 76 -2.95 -22.63 3.95
N GLU A 77 -4.17 -22.14 4.13
CA GLU A 77 -4.86 -22.14 5.41
C GLU A 77 -5.13 -23.58 5.93
N ASN A 78 -5.54 -24.48 5.04
CA ASN A 78 -5.88 -25.86 5.43
C ASN A 78 -4.65 -26.62 5.91
N MET A 79 -3.52 -26.46 5.24
CA MET A 79 -2.25 -27.06 5.63
C MET A 79 -1.78 -26.49 6.99
N SER A 80 -1.89 -25.19 7.19
CA SER A 80 -1.52 -24.54 8.46
C SER A 80 -2.35 -25.05 9.63
N ARG A 81 -3.67 -25.26 9.43
CA ARG A 81 -4.54 -25.88 10.45
C ARG A 81 -4.16 -27.32 10.75
N ALA A 82 -3.83 -28.10 9.72
CA ALA A 82 -3.39 -29.47 9.90
C ALA A 82 -2.10 -29.59 10.72
N GLN A 83 -1.26 -28.55 10.71
CA GLN A 83 -0.05 -28.44 11.52
C GLN A 83 -0.31 -27.85 12.93
N GLY A 84 -1.57 -27.66 13.33
CA GLY A 84 -1.95 -27.13 14.66
C GLY A 84 -1.90 -25.61 14.80
N ILE A 85 -1.70 -24.86 13.70
CA ILE A 85 -1.67 -23.40 13.73
C ILE A 85 -3.09 -22.85 13.85
N ASN A 86 -3.30 -21.94 14.81
CA ASN A 86 -4.57 -21.21 14.91
C ASN A 86 -4.62 -20.10 13.84
N THR A 87 -5.20 -20.43 12.69
CA THR A 87 -5.28 -19.52 11.53
C THR A 87 -6.14 -18.28 11.79
N SER A 88 -7.13 -18.38 12.70
CA SER A 88 -7.98 -17.24 13.07
C SER A 88 -7.17 -16.17 13.82
N VAL A 89 -6.37 -16.58 14.80
CA VAL A 89 -5.47 -15.69 15.53
C VAL A 89 -4.44 -15.08 14.58
N ALA A 90 -3.84 -15.88 13.71
CA ALA A 90 -2.86 -15.40 12.72
C ALA A 90 -3.45 -14.29 11.81
N LYS A 91 -4.71 -14.47 11.36
CA LYS A 91 -5.43 -13.46 10.56
C LYS A 91 -5.69 -12.17 11.35
N VAL A 92 -6.12 -12.28 12.59
CA VAL A 92 -6.38 -11.10 13.44
C VAL A 92 -5.11 -10.32 13.70
N VAL A 93 -4.01 -10.99 14.03
CA VAL A 93 -2.69 -10.35 14.25
C VAL A 93 -2.20 -9.67 12.96
N ALA A 94 -2.33 -10.33 11.82
CA ALA A 94 -1.96 -9.76 10.52
C ALA A 94 -2.75 -8.50 10.21
N LEU A 95 -4.06 -8.51 10.43
CA LEU A 95 -4.94 -7.35 10.22
C LEU A 95 -4.62 -6.21 11.19
N ALA A 96 -4.42 -6.50 12.47
CA ALA A 96 -4.06 -5.51 13.47
C ALA A 96 -2.74 -4.82 13.13
N PHE A 97 -1.72 -5.60 12.77
CA PHE A 97 -0.41 -5.09 12.36
C PHE A 97 -0.49 -4.23 11.09
N SER A 98 -1.21 -4.72 10.07
CA SER A 98 -1.43 -3.97 8.82
C SER A 98 -2.14 -2.65 9.07
N ASN A 99 -3.22 -2.64 9.86
CA ASN A 99 -3.94 -1.41 10.18
C ASN A 99 -3.10 -0.44 11.01
N GLY A 100 -2.22 -0.94 11.89
CA GLY A 100 -1.25 -0.10 12.61
C GLY A 100 -0.31 0.66 11.66
N ILE A 101 0.22 -0.02 10.63
CA ILE A 101 1.06 0.60 9.59
C ILE A 101 0.28 1.63 8.79
N VAL A 102 -0.97 1.32 8.41
CA VAL A 102 -1.84 2.26 7.69
C VAL A 102 -2.12 3.50 8.53
N GLY A 103 -2.40 3.34 9.83
CA GLY A 103 -2.59 4.46 10.76
C GLY A 103 -1.34 5.34 10.87
N PHE A 104 -0.17 4.74 10.99
CA PHE A 104 1.11 5.45 10.99
C PHE A 104 1.34 6.24 9.70
N ALA A 105 1.11 5.60 8.54
CA ALA A 105 1.23 6.26 7.24
C ALA A 105 0.24 7.42 7.09
N GLY A 106 -1.00 7.27 7.57
CA GLY A 106 -2.02 8.33 7.59
C GLY A 106 -1.59 9.52 8.43
N GLY A 107 -0.99 9.28 9.61
CA GLY A 107 -0.44 10.34 10.47
C GLY A 107 0.71 11.10 9.78
N MET A 108 1.62 10.40 9.11
CA MET A 108 2.69 11.05 8.33
C MET A 108 2.15 11.85 7.15
N LEU A 109 1.13 11.35 6.47
CA LEU A 109 0.50 12.04 5.35
C LEU A 109 -0.20 13.32 5.80
N ALA A 110 -0.89 13.28 6.95
CA ALA A 110 -1.51 14.46 7.54
C ALA A 110 -0.47 15.54 7.92
N GLN A 111 0.67 15.14 8.48
CA GLN A 111 1.78 16.05 8.76
C GLN A 111 2.35 16.67 7.48
N TYR A 112 2.55 15.86 6.44
CA TYR A 112 3.08 16.33 5.16
C TYR A 112 2.15 17.33 4.47
N GLN A 113 0.84 17.06 4.49
CA GLN A 113 -0.18 17.93 3.88
C GLN A 113 -0.50 19.16 4.74
N GLY A 114 -0.13 19.15 6.03
CA GLY A 114 -0.47 20.22 6.97
C GLY A 114 -1.95 20.28 7.32
N ASN A 115 -2.72 19.28 6.93
CA ASN A 115 -4.13 19.15 7.26
C ASN A 115 -4.53 17.67 7.44
N PHE A 116 -5.56 17.48 8.25
CA PHE A 116 -6.23 16.20 8.42
C PHE A 116 -7.61 16.28 7.74
N ASP A 117 -7.91 15.30 6.88
CA ASP A 117 -9.23 15.13 6.27
C ASP A 117 -9.72 13.70 6.55
N VAL A 118 -10.93 13.56 7.06
CA VAL A 118 -11.54 12.24 7.33
C VAL A 118 -11.65 11.39 6.06
N ASN A 119 -11.68 12.01 4.89
CA ASN A 119 -11.77 11.34 3.60
C ASN A 119 -10.41 11.09 2.91
N MET A 120 -9.27 11.47 3.53
CA MET A 120 -7.96 11.37 2.87
C MET A 120 -7.56 9.91 2.52
N GLY A 121 -8.14 8.92 3.21
CA GLY A 121 -7.96 7.51 2.91
C GLY A 121 -8.80 6.97 1.74
N ARG A 122 -9.75 7.77 1.22
CA ARG A 122 -10.58 7.35 0.09
C ARG A 122 -9.76 7.26 -1.20
N GLY A 123 -9.72 6.07 -1.77
CA GLY A 123 -8.91 5.79 -2.95
C GLY A 123 -7.50 5.28 -2.65
N ALA A 124 -7.03 5.35 -1.41
CA ALA A 124 -5.71 4.81 -1.02
C ALA A 124 -5.57 3.31 -1.30
N ILE A 125 -6.66 2.55 -1.20
CA ILE A 125 -6.69 1.11 -1.55
C ILE A 125 -6.29 0.90 -3.01
N VAL A 126 -6.82 1.72 -3.92
CA VAL A 126 -6.54 1.62 -5.37
C VAL A 126 -5.07 1.97 -5.64
N ILE A 127 -4.57 3.03 -5.00
CA ILE A 127 -3.17 3.46 -5.10
C ILE A 127 -2.23 2.37 -4.55
N GLY A 128 -2.56 1.82 -3.38
CA GLY A 128 -1.78 0.77 -2.76
C GLY A 128 -1.72 -0.50 -3.61
N LEU A 129 -2.86 -0.95 -4.13
CA LEU A 129 -2.93 -2.12 -5.01
C LEU A 129 -2.13 -1.91 -6.29
N ALA A 130 -2.27 -0.73 -6.92
CA ALA A 130 -1.49 -0.36 -8.09
C ALA A 130 0.01 -0.39 -7.82
N SER A 131 0.45 0.21 -6.71
CA SER A 131 1.86 0.25 -6.31
C SER A 131 2.45 -1.15 -6.13
N VAL A 132 1.71 -2.05 -5.48
CA VAL A 132 2.12 -3.46 -5.31
C VAL A 132 2.27 -4.14 -6.65
N ILE A 133 1.28 -4.02 -7.55
CA ILE A 133 1.30 -4.68 -8.86
C ILE A 133 2.42 -4.14 -9.74
N ILE A 134 2.59 -2.81 -9.79
CA ILE A 134 3.69 -2.18 -10.54
C ILE A 134 5.03 -2.67 -10.00
N GLY A 135 5.19 -2.69 -8.66
CA GLY A 135 6.40 -3.17 -8.01
C GLY A 135 6.69 -4.63 -8.32
N GLU A 136 5.68 -5.51 -8.25
CA GLU A 136 5.85 -6.93 -8.59
C GLU A 136 6.21 -7.14 -10.06
N VAL A 137 5.52 -6.47 -10.98
CA VAL A 137 5.79 -6.58 -12.43
C VAL A 137 7.23 -6.16 -12.75
N ILE A 138 7.69 -5.07 -12.17
CA ILE A 138 9.06 -4.57 -12.38
C ILE A 138 10.07 -5.49 -11.71
N GLY A 139 9.81 -5.90 -10.48
CA GLY A 139 10.67 -6.83 -9.75
C GLY A 139 10.85 -8.17 -10.48
N GLU A 140 9.76 -8.75 -10.98
CA GLU A 140 9.82 -9.98 -11.77
C GLU A 140 10.51 -9.79 -13.13
N ALA A 141 10.39 -8.61 -13.74
CA ALA A 141 11.06 -8.31 -15.00
C ALA A 141 12.58 -8.19 -14.86
N LEU A 142 13.07 -7.63 -13.73
CA LEU A 142 14.48 -7.39 -13.47
C LEU A 142 15.21 -8.62 -12.88
N PHE A 143 14.59 -9.31 -11.94
CA PHE A 143 15.22 -10.39 -11.14
C PHE A 143 14.58 -11.75 -11.37
N GLY A 144 13.58 -11.86 -12.23
CA GLY A 144 12.84 -13.09 -12.46
C GLY A 144 12.02 -13.53 -11.23
N LYS A 145 11.70 -14.83 -11.17
CA LYS A 145 10.85 -15.38 -10.09
C LYS A 145 11.56 -15.60 -8.74
N ARG A 146 12.84 -15.30 -8.63
CA ARG A 146 13.65 -15.52 -7.42
C ARG A 146 13.80 -14.26 -6.55
N LEU A 147 12.75 -13.46 -6.44
CA LEU A 147 12.76 -12.30 -5.57
C LEU A 147 12.73 -12.70 -4.09
N ASN A 148 13.71 -12.21 -3.33
CA ASN A 148 13.70 -12.29 -1.88
C ASN A 148 12.57 -11.42 -1.31
N PHE A 149 12.11 -11.75 -0.11
CA PHE A 149 11.02 -10.99 0.55
C PHE A 149 11.35 -9.50 0.74
N SER A 150 12.58 -9.18 1.18
CA SER A 150 13.04 -7.79 1.33
C SER A 150 13.05 -7.04 -0.01
N ALA A 151 13.49 -7.70 -1.08
CA ALA A 151 13.46 -7.12 -2.42
C ALA A 151 12.01 -6.82 -2.88
N ARG A 152 11.05 -7.70 -2.60
CA ARG A 152 9.64 -7.43 -2.89
C ARG A 152 9.13 -6.17 -2.19
N LEU A 153 9.44 -5.99 -0.90
CA LEU A 153 9.08 -4.79 -0.15
C LEU A 153 9.69 -3.52 -0.76
N ALA A 154 10.97 -3.58 -1.15
CA ALA A 154 11.64 -2.48 -1.81
C ALA A 154 10.99 -2.15 -3.17
N PHE A 155 10.64 -3.18 -3.97
CA PHE A 155 9.96 -2.97 -5.25
C PHE A 155 8.54 -2.40 -5.09
N VAL A 156 7.82 -2.70 -4.02
CA VAL A 156 6.54 -2.05 -3.72
C VAL A 156 6.74 -0.55 -3.48
N ALA A 157 7.79 -0.15 -2.75
CA ALA A 157 8.12 1.26 -2.57
C ALA A 157 8.48 1.94 -3.90
N ILE A 158 9.29 1.28 -4.75
CA ILE A 158 9.60 1.76 -6.10
C ILE A 158 8.34 1.86 -6.96
N GLY A 159 7.45 0.87 -6.88
CA GLY A 159 6.18 0.85 -7.59
C GLY A 159 5.28 2.04 -7.23
N SER A 160 5.27 2.44 -5.94
CA SER A 160 4.52 3.63 -5.51
C SER A 160 5.10 4.92 -6.09
N ILE A 161 6.42 5.05 -6.14
CA ILE A 161 7.10 6.20 -6.75
C ILE A 161 6.73 6.29 -8.24
N ILE A 162 6.82 5.18 -8.96
CA ILE A 162 6.48 5.13 -10.40
C ILE A 162 5.01 5.49 -10.62
N TYR A 163 4.10 4.97 -9.78
CA TYR A 163 2.69 5.33 -9.86
C TYR A 163 2.48 6.84 -9.74
N TYR A 164 3.11 7.48 -8.74
CA TYR A 164 2.98 8.93 -8.56
C TYR A 164 3.64 9.72 -9.68
N ILE A 165 4.76 9.26 -10.25
CA ILE A 165 5.39 9.89 -11.44
C ILE A 165 4.42 9.85 -12.62
N VAL A 166 3.76 8.72 -12.87
CA VAL A 166 2.78 8.61 -13.96
C VAL A 166 1.60 9.54 -13.75
N ILE A 167 1.06 9.63 -12.54
CA ILE A 167 -0.03 10.57 -12.22
C ILE A 167 0.44 12.03 -12.40
N GLN A 168 1.64 12.36 -11.96
CA GLN A 168 2.19 13.71 -12.13
C GLN A 168 2.40 14.07 -13.61
N PHE A 169 2.84 13.11 -14.42
CA PHE A 169 2.98 13.29 -15.87
C PHE A 169 1.61 13.53 -16.53
N VAL A 170 0.58 12.82 -16.13
CA VAL A 170 -0.80 13.02 -16.61
C VAL A 170 -1.31 14.44 -16.28
N LEU A 171 -0.99 14.94 -15.07
CA LEU A 171 -1.31 16.32 -14.68
C LEU A 171 -0.54 17.36 -15.47
N TRP A 172 0.74 17.10 -15.76
CA TRP A 172 1.59 17.99 -16.56
C TRP A 172 1.07 18.15 -17.99
N LEU A 173 0.39 17.16 -18.54
CA LEU A 173 -0.30 17.24 -19.83
C LEU A 173 -1.53 18.19 -19.84
N GLY A 174 -1.79 18.88 -18.73
CA GLY A 174 -2.87 19.88 -18.63
C GLY A 174 -4.25 19.29 -18.44
N LEU A 175 -4.37 18.02 -18.06
CA LEU A 175 -5.64 17.39 -17.82
C LEU A 175 -6.26 17.90 -16.50
N PRO A 176 -7.56 18.20 -16.46
CA PRO A 176 -8.21 18.79 -15.29
C PRO A 176 -8.15 17.83 -14.09
N THR A 177 -7.82 18.37 -12.91
CA THR A 177 -7.70 17.64 -11.65
C THR A 177 -8.96 16.89 -11.23
N ILE A 178 -10.12 17.34 -11.72
CA ILE A 178 -11.43 16.68 -11.49
C ILE A 178 -11.41 15.25 -12.03
N ASN A 179 -10.70 15.00 -13.12
CA ASN A 179 -10.62 13.70 -13.78
C ASN A 179 -9.49 12.79 -13.22
N MET A 180 -8.74 13.24 -12.20
CA MET A 180 -7.63 12.45 -11.62
C MET A 180 -8.04 11.05 -11.18
N LYS A 181 -9.23 10.89 -10.59
CA LYS A 181 -9.73 9.56 -10.16
C LYS A 181 -9.96 8.63 -11.34
N MET A 182 -10.45 9.16 -12.46
CA MET A 182 -10.66 8.40 -13.69
C MET A 182 -9.32 7.97 -14.30
N PHE A 183 -8.35 8.90 -14.42
CA PHE A 183 -7.01 8.57 -14.94
C PHE A 183 -6.27 7.60 -14.04
N SER A 184 -6.36 7.77 -12.73
CA SER A 184 -5.82 6.82 -11.76
C SER A 184 -6.37 5.40 -11.98
N ALA A 185 -7.68 5.27 -12.13
CA ALA A 185 -8.32 3.98 -12.41
C ALA A 185 -7.86 3.39 -13.75
N MET A 186 -7.71 4.23 -14.78
CA MET A 186 -7.23 3.80 -16.11
C MET A 186 -5.78 3.31 -16.05
N VAL A 187 -4.90 4.03 -15.37
CA VAL A 187 -3.50 3.62 -15.15
C VAL A 187 -3.44 2.27 -14.44
N VAL A 188 -4.22 2.10 -13.37
CA VAL A 188 -4.31 0.82 -12.63
C VAL A 188 -4.80 -0.30 -13.55
N ALA A 189 -5.84 -0.06 -14.36
CA ALA A 189 -6.38 -1.05 -15.29
C ALA A 189 -5.34 -1.50 -16.33
N ILE A 190 -4.54 -0.57 -16.86
CA ILE A 190 -3.46 -0.88 -17.80
C ILE A 190 -2.40 -1.76 -17.14
N PHE A 191 -1.95 -1.41 -15.93
CA PHE A 191 -0.95 -2.22 -15.21
C PHE A 191 -1.48 -3.59 -14.80
N LEU A 192 -2.77 -3.72 -14.45
CA LEU A 192 -3.43 -5.00 -14.19
C LEU A 192 -3.56 -5.87 -15.44
N ALA A 193 -3.74 -5.25 -16.61
CA ALA A 193 -3.85 -5.98 -17.88
C ALA A 193 -2.54 -6.68 -18.25
N VAL A 194 -1.38 -6.11 -17.90
CA VAL A 194 -0.05 -6.68 -18.24
C VAL A 194 0.16 -8.10 -17.70
N PRO A 195 0.02 -8.40 -16.40
CA PRO A 195 0.18 -9.76 -15.88
C PRO A 195 -0.89 -10.70 -16.40
N TYR A 196 -2.14 -10.22 -16.59
CA TYR A 196 -3.22 -11.01 -17.17
C TYR A 196 -2.91 -11.46 -18.59
N MET A 197 -2.45 -10.56 -19.45
CA MET A 197 -2.09 -10.86 -20.84
C MET A 197 -0.89 -11.83 -20.90
N ARG A 198 0.13 -11.64 -20.07
CA ARG A 198 1.29 -12.57 -19.96
C ARG A 198 0.85 -13.97 -19.52
N GLY A 199 -0.05 -14.07 -18.55
CA GLY A 199 -0.60 -15.35 -18.08
C GLY A 199 -1.39 -16.07 -19.16
N ARG A 200 -2.19 -15.35 -19.94
CA ARG A 200 -2.99 -15.91 -21.03
C ARG A 200 -2.14 -16.37 -22.20
N ALA A 201 -1.15 -15.61 -22.61
CA ALA A 201 -0.19 -16.01 -23.63
C ALA A 201 0.53 -17.33 -23.26
N LYS A 202 1.02 -17.44 -22.02
CA LYS A 202 1.72 -18.65 -21.54
C LYS A 202 0.82 -19.88 -21.53
N ASN A 203 -0.46 -19.74 -21.18
CA ASN A 203 -1.43 -20.83 -21.18
C ASN A 203 -1.83 -21.25 -22.62
N SER A 204 -1.85 -20.31 -23.57
CA SER A 204 -2.10 -20.58 -24.99
C SER A 204 -0.97 -21.41 -25.60
N TYR A 205 0.29 -21.06 -25.35
CA TYR A 205 1.45 -21.86 -25.80
C TYR A 205 1.47 -23.25 -25.18
N ARG A 206 1.06 -23.40 -23.91
CA ARG A 206 0.97 -24.73 -23.26
C ARG A 206 -0.13 -25.62 -23.84
N LYS A 207 -1.24 -25.03 -24.31
CA LYS A 207 -2.30 -25.77 -25.00
C LYS A 207 -1.88 -26.17 -26.43
N ALA A 208 -1.19 -25.28 -27.14
CA ALA A 208 -0.68 -25.57 -28.49
C ALA A 208 0.42 -26.65 -28.51
N ALA A 209 1.23 -26.77 -27.45
CA ALA A 209 2.25 -27.78 -27.31
C ALA A 209 1.73 -29.17 -26.84
N LYS A 210 0.45 -29.29 -26.50
CA LYS A 210 -0.20 -30.55 -26.10
C LYS A 210 -1.07 -31.19 -27.20
N ASN A 211 -1.32 -30.48 -28.28
CA ASN A 211 -1.92 -30.96 -29.54
C ASN A 211 -0.83 -31.20 -30.57
#